data_c95c69cf611f6201ef1de444bdc74775
#
_entry.id   c95c69cf611f6201ef1de444bdc74775
#
_cell.length_a   1.000
_cell.length_b   1.000
_cell.length_c   1.000
_cell.angle_alpha   90.00
_cell.angle_beta   90.00
_cell.angle_gamma   90.00
#
_symmetry.space_group_name_H-M   'P 1'
#
loop_
_entity.id
_entity.type
_entity.pdbx_description
1 polymer ?
#
loop_
_entity_poly.entity_id
_entity_poly.type
_entity_poly.pdbx_seq_one_letter_code
_entity_poly.pdbx_strand_id
1 'polypeptide(L)'
;SFYERDGLRLFNSVAVLDADGTNLGVYRKTHIPDDHYYQEKFYFTPGNTGFKVFSTRYGTIGVGICWDQWFPETARCMALMGAELLFYPTAIGSEPILDCDSLPHWRRTMQGHAAANQVPVIAANRVGTEEVVPCQENGGQKSSLKFYGSSFITDGTGGLVKEMGRTEEGAICASFDLDQLRDEKFEWGLFRDRRPEMYGEIGK
;
A
#
# COMPACT_ATOMS: atom_id res chain seq x y z
N SER A 1 -8.48 3.79 5.78
CA SER A 1 -7.85 3.45 7.08
C SER A 1 -8.46 4.26 8.21
N PHE A 2 -8.27 3.82 9.43
CA PHE A 2 -8.80 4.48 10.62
C PHE A 2 -7.84 4.27 11.81
N TYR A 3 -8.01 5.12 12.82
CA TYR A 3 -7.30 5.04 14.09
C TYR A 3 -8.01 4.01 14.98
N GLU A 4 -7.39 2.87 15.21
CA GLU A 4 -7.94 1.78 16.01
C GLU A 4 -7.33 1.79 17.42
N ARG A 5 -8.17 1.63 18.44
CA ARG A 5 -7.74 1.39 19.81
C ARG A 5 -8.09 -0.02 20.26
N ASP A 6 -7.09 -0.74 20.74
CA ASP A 6 -7.24 -2.06 21.35
C ASP A 6 -6.52 -2.07 22.70
N GLY A 7 -7.29 -1.94 23.76
CA GLY A 7 -6.78 -1.73 25.11
C GLY A 7 -5.97 -0.43 25.21
N LEU A 8 -4.68 -0.54 25.53
CA LEU A 8 -3.73 0.56 25.59
C LEU A 8 -2.94 0.76 24.30
N ARG A 9 -3.14 -0.10 23.30
CA ARG A 9 -2.42 -0.02 22.02
C ARG A 9 -3.25 0.72 20.99
N LEU A 10 -2.56 1.43 20.12
CA LEU A 10 -3.14 2.18 19.03
C LEU A 10 -2.57 1.65 17.71
N PHE A 11 -3.43 1.47 16.71
CA PHE A 11 -3.05 0.92 15.42
C PHE A 11 -3.56 1.80 14.29
N ASN A 12 -2.78 1.87 13.21
CA ASN A 12 -3.24 2.33 11.92
C ASN A 12 -3.85 1.13 11.20
N SER A 13 -5.16 1.16 10.98
CA SER A 13 -5.91 -0.01 10.53
C SER A 13 -6.77 0.28 9.31
N VAL A 14 -7.04 -0.75 8.51
CA VAL A 14 -8.00 -0.70 7.41
C VAL A 14 -9.05 -1.79 7.60
N ALA A 15 -10.33 -1.41 7.50
CA ALA A 15 -11.45 -2.34 7.40
C ALA A 15 -11.77 -2.56 5.92
N VAL A 16 -12.02 -3.81 5.55
CA VAL A 16 -12.48 -4.19 4.22
C VAL A 16 -13.96 -4.56 4.31
N LEU A 17 -14.76 -3.85 3.53
CA LEU A 17 -16.20 -4.09 3.42
C LEU A 17 -16.50 -4.66 2.05
N ASP A 18 -17.28 -5.71 1.99
CA ASP A 18 -17.76 -6.27 0.73
C ASP A 18 -18.85 -5.41 0.10
N ALA A 19 -19.25 -5.73 -1.11
CA ALA A 19 -20.23 -4.97 -1.89
C ALA A 19 -21.62 -4.88 -1.23
N ASP A 20 -21.99 -5.81 -0.36
CA ASP A 20 -23.24 -5.82 0.42
C ASP A 20 -23.10 -5.13 1.78
N GLY A 21 -21.92 -4.56 2.10
CA GLY A 21 -21.61 -3.92 3.37
C GLY A 21 -21.11 -4.89 4.46
N THR A 22 -20.98 -6.18 4.17
CA THR A 22 -20.40 -7.14 5.12
C THR A 22 -18.96 -6.77 5.45
N ASN A 23 -18.65 -6.67 6.73
CA ASN A 23 -17.28 -6.46 7.19
C ASN A 23 -16.46 -7.75 7.08
N LEU A 24 -15.51 -7.80 6.16
CA LEU A 24 -14.64 -8.95 5.93
C LEU A 24 -13.47 -9.01 6.91
N GLY A 25 -13.28 -7.97 7.71
CA GLY A 25 -12.26 -7.91 8.74
C GLY A 25 -11.35 -6.69 8.64
N VAL A 26 -10.33 -6.70 9.50
CA VAL A 26 -9.40 -5.59 9.67
C VAL A 26 -7.97 -6.08 9.46
N TYR A 27 -7.18 -5.27 8.77
CA TYR A 27 -5.73 -5.38 8.70
C TYR A 27 -5.11 -4.19 9.46
N ARG A 28 -4.14 -4.47 10.33
CA ARG A 28 -3.35 -3.48 11.06
C ARG A 28 -2.01 -3.28 10.34
N LYS A 29 -1.67 -2.05 10.01
CA LYS A 29 -0.44 -1.66 9.31
C LYS A 29 0.78 -2.29 9.99
N THR A 30 1.51 -3.11 9.23
CA THR A 30 2.66 -3.86 9.75
C THR A 30 3.87 -2.97 9.93
N HIS A 31 4.21 -2.17 8.92
CA HIS A 31 5.40 -1.33 8.93
C HIS A 31 5.03 0.11 9.27
N ILE A 32 5.51 0.58 10.41
CA ILE A 32 5.23 1.93 10.90
C ILE A 32 6.45 2.81 10.61
N PRO A 33 6.30 3.88 9.80
CA PRO A 33 7.40 4.81 9.52
C PRO A 33 7.74 5.65 10.76
N ASP A 34 8.97 6.14 10.78
CA ASP A 34 9.46 7.07 11.79
C ASP A 34 10.48 8.01 11.17
N ASP A 35 9.98 8.94 10.40
CA ASP A 35 10.80 9.95 9.76
C ASP A 35 10.14 11.32 9.89
N HIS A 36 10.88 12.37 9.58
CA HIS A 36 10.40 13.73 9.67
C HIS A 36 9.10 13.91 8.87
N TYR A 37 8.07 14.45 9.49
CA TYR A 37 6.67 14.52 9.02
C TYR A 37 5.90 13.18 8.98
N TYR A 38 6.54 12.06 9.22
CA TYR A 38 5.93 10.74 9.25
C TYR A 38 6.19 10.01 10.57
N GLN A 39 6.14 10.73 11.72
CA GLN A 39 6.42 10.18 13.05
C GLN A 39 5.28 9.29 13.55
N GLU A 40 4.89 8.30 12.75
CA GLU A 40 3.79 7.40 13.09
C GLU A 40 4.12 6.51 14.30
N LYS A 41 5.39 6.20 14.56
CA LYS A 41 5.80 5.41 15.74
C LYS A 41 5.48 6.06 17.08
N PHE A 42 5.31 7.36 17.09
CA PHE A 42 4.84 8.07 18.30
C PHE A 42 3.40 7.68 18.66
N TYR A 43 2.57 7.38 17.67
CA TYR A 43 1.15 7.11 17.85
C TYR A 43 0.81 5.62 17.79
N PHE A 44 1.45 4.85 16.90
CA PHE A 44 0.99 3.53 16.53
C PHE A 44 1.97 2.42 16.92
N THR A 45 1.40 1.35 17.44
CA THR A 45 2.06 0.05 17.59
C THR A 45 2.10 -0.63 16.21
N PRO A 46 3.20 -1.32 15.84
CA PRO A 46 3.20 -2.18 14.65
C PRO A 46 2.06 -3.19 14.68
N GLY A 47 1.46 -3.39 13.52
CA GLY A 47 0.33 -4.31 13.37
C GLY A 47 0.69 -5.75 13.75
N ASN A 48 -0.25 -6.44 14.36
CA ASN A 48 -0.11 -7.81 14.86
C ASN A 48 -1.10 -8.80 14.22
N THR A 49 -1.75 -8.38 13.12
CA THR A 49 -2.69 -9.25 12.39
C THR A 49 -2.01 -10.21 11.42
N GLY A 50 -0.72 -10.00 11.15
CA GLY A 50 -0.07 -10.53 9.96
C GLY A 50 -0.62 -9.90 8.67
N PHE A 51 0.00 -10.22 7.53
CA PHE A 51 -0.58 -9.86 6.24
C PHE A 51 -1.87 -10.63 6.02
N LYS A 52 -2.82 -10.02 5.32
CA LYS A 52 -4.15 -10.59 5.07
C LYS A 52 -4.56 -10.43 3.62
N VAL A 53 -5.38 -11.38 3.19
CA VAL A 53 -6.20 -11.27 1.98
C VAL A 53 -7.67 -11.38 2.37
N PHE A 54 -8.52 -10.77 1.57
CA PHE A 54 -9.95 -10.72 1.82
C PHE A 54 -10.68 -11.25 0.58
N SER A 55 -11.43 -12.32 0.76
CA SER A 55 -12.29 -12.86 -0.30
C SER A 55 -13.55 -12.01 -0.39
N THR A 56 -13.61 -11.18 -1.40
CA THR A 56 -14.77 -10.36 -1.71
C THR A 56 -15.69 -11.08 -2.70
N ARG A 57 -16.86 -10.53 -2.94
CA ARG A 57 -17.78 -11.03 -3.96
C ARG A 57 -17.18 -11.09 -5.38
N TYR A 58 -16.16 -10.27 -5.66
CA TYR A 58 -15.61 -10.10 -7.01
C TYR A 58 -14.18 -10.63 -7.17
N GLY A 59 -13.56 -11.11 -6.12
CA GLY A 59 -12.21 -11.64 -6.14
C GLY A 59 -11.52 -11.48 -4.81
N THR A 60 -10.34 -12.05 -4.70
CA THR A 60 -9.50 -11.98 -3.50
C THR A 60 -8.55 -10.80 -3.58
N ILE A 61 -8.62 -9.90 -2.61
CA ILE A 61 -7.80 -8.70 -2.55
C ILE A 61 -6.81 -8.72 -1.39
N GLY A 62 -5.62 -8.20 -1.62
CA GLY A 62 -4.67 -7.86 -0.57
C GLY A 62 -4.64 -6.36 -0.33
N VAL A 63 -4.49 -5.93 0.92
CA VAL A 63 -4.41 -4.50 1.27
C VAL A 63 -3.21 -4.26 2.17
N GLY A 64 -2.28 -3.41 1.72
CA GLY A 64 -1.20 -2.86 2.53
C GLY A 64 -1.41 -1.36 2.73
N ILE A 65 -0.98 -0.80 3.86
CA ILE A 65 -1.22 0.61 4.18
C ILE A 65 0.08 1.40 4.02
N CYS A 66 0.09 2.38 3.11
CA CYS A 66 1.12 3.41 2.94
C CYS A 66 2.56 2.81 3.01
N TRP A 67 3.26 2.91 4.14
CA TRP A 67 4.66 2.44 4.30
C TRP A 67 4.86 0.97 3.98
N ASP A 68 3.84 0.11 4.13
CA ASP A 68 3.87 -1.30 3.71
C ASP A 68 4.23 -1.46 2.23
N GLN A 69 3.93 -0.45 1.41
CA GLN A 69 4.18 -0.45 -0.03
C GLN A 69 5.67 -0.50 -0.43
N TRP A 70 6.59 -0.16 0.49
CA TRP A 70 8.02 -0.20 0.22
C TRP A 70 8.65 -1.57 0.41
N PHE A 71 7.92 -2.49 1.05
CA PHE A 71 8.41 -3.82 1.43
C PHE A 71 7.93 -4.89 0.44
N PRO A 72 8.85 -5.49 -0.36
CA PRO A 72 8.50 -6.58 -1.27
C PRO A 72 7.81 -7.75 -0.59
N GLU A 73 8.12 -7.99 0.68
CA GLU A 73 7.53 -9.05 1.51
C GLU A 73 6.02 -8.87 1.65
N THR A 74 5.52 -7.63 1.77
CA THR A 74 4.08 -7.34 1.86
C THR A 74 3.35 -7.85 0.62
N ALA A 75 3.80 -7.44 -0.56
CA ALA A 75 3.19 -7.85 -1.82
C ALA A 75 3.33 -9.37 -2.04
N ARG A 76 4.51 -9.92 -1.78
CA ARG A 76 4.78 -11.35 -1.97
C ARG A 76 3.95 -12.23 -1.04
N CYS A 77 3.84 -11.88 0.23
CA CYS A 77 3.01 -12.63 1.18
C CYS A 77 1.55 -12.63 0.75
N MET A 78 0.98 -11.48 0.41
CA MET A 78 -0.41 -11.39 -0.03
C MET A 78 -0.64 -12.16 -1.35
N ALA A 79 0.29 -12.08 -2.30
CA ALA A 79 0.20 -12.84 -3.56
C ALA A 79 0.27 -14.35 -3.36
N LEU A 80 1.08 -14.82 -2.38
CA LEU A 80 1.15 -16.24 -1.99
C LEU A 80 -0.10 -16.70 -1.25
N MET A 81 -0.79 -15.80 -0.55
CA MET A 81 -2.07 -16.06 0.09
C MET A 81 -3.25 -16.03 -0.89
N GLY A 82 -2.99 -15.79 -2.18
CA GLY A 82 -4.00 -15.84 -3.23
C GLY A 82 -4.60 -14.49 -3.62
N ALA A 83 -3.97 -13.36 -3.25
CA ALA A 83 -4.44 -12.07 -3.74
C ALA A 83 -4.40 -12.01 -5.27
N GLU A 84 -5.51 -11.59 -5.86
CA GLU A 84 -5.69 -11.35 -7.30
C GLU A 84 -5.51 -9.86 -7.65
N LEU A 85 -5.72 -8.97 -6.67
CA LEU A 85 -5.49 -7.54 -6.76
C LEU A 85 -4.83 -7.05 -5.46
N LEU A 86 -3.88 -6.11 -5.56
CA LEU A 86 -3.22 -5.49 -4.42
C LEU A 86 -3.58 -4.02 -4.31
N PHE A 87 -4.09 -3.60 -3.16
CA PHE A 87 -4.49 -2.23 -2.87
C PHE A 87 -3.56 -1.57 -1.86
N TYR A 88 -3.14 -0.34 -2.15
CA TYR A 88 -2.30 0.46 -1.28
C TYR A 88 -2.86 1.87 -1.09
N PRO A 89 -3.79 2.06 -0.12
CA PRO A 89 -4.16 3.40 0.30
C PRO A 89 -2.94 4.06 0.97
N THR A 90 -2.60 5.28 0.52
CA THR A 90 -1.38 5.95 0.96
C THR A 90 -1.54 7.46 1.09
N ALA A 91 -0.67 8.08 1.87
CA ALA A 91 -0.46 9.51 1.96
C ALA A 91 1.05 9.77 1.93
N ILE A 92 1.60 9.88 0.72
CA ILE A 92 3.03 10.13 0.49
C ILE A 92 3.20 11.42 -0.31
N GLY A 93 4.19 12.21 0.03
CA GLY A 93 4.44 13.50 -0.58
C GLY A 93 5.92 13.80 -0.76
N SER A 94 6.22 15.06 -1.08
CA SER A 94 7.59 15.57 -1.15
C SER A 94 8.22 15.53 0.23
N GLU A 95 9.50 15.17 0.26
CA GLU A 95 10.33 15.21 1.47
C GLU A 95 11.04 16.56 1.57
N PRO A 96 10.48 17.55 2.31
CA PRO A 96 10.99 18.92 2.28
C PRO A 96 12.43 19.07 2.78
N ILE A 97 12.87 18.13 3.64
CA ILE A 97 14.23 18.15 4.20
C ILE A 97 15.23 17.55 3.25
N LEU A 98 14.85 16.47 2.55
CA LEU A 98 15.74 15.78 1.62
C LEU A 98 15.78 16.45 0.25
N ASP A 99 14.89 17.42 0.00
CA ASP A 99 14.70 18.08 -1.31
C ASP A 99 14.63 17.05 -2.45
N CYS A 100 13.86 15.99 -2.20
CA CYS A 100 13.79 14.81 -3.05
C CYS A 100 12.37 14.58 -3.55
N ASP A 101 12.23 14.38 -4.87
CA ASP A 101 10.98 13.87 -5.45
C ASP A 101 10.98 12.34 -5.46
N SER A 102 10.36 11.75 -4.45
CA SER A 102 10.29 10.29 -4.31
C SER A 102 9.29 9.60 -5.26
N LEU A 103 8.46 10.35 -6.00
CA LEU A 103 7.44 9.79 -6.90
C LEU A 103 8.01 8.76 -7.91
N PRO A 104 9.11 9.02 -8.64
CA PRO A 104 9.64 8.05 -9.58
C PRO A 104 10.13 6.76 -8.90
N HIS A 105 10.66 6.86 -7.67
CA HIS A 105 11.08 5.69 -6.89
C HIS A 105 9.86 4.90 -6.44
N TRP A 106 8.88 5.57 -5.81
CA TRP A 106 7.63 4.94 -5.37
C TRP A 106 6.94 4.20 -6.52
N ARG A 107 6.75 4.86 -7.68
CA ARG A 107 6.12 4.26 -8.86
C ARG A 107 6.84 3.00 -9.32
N ARG A 108 8.18 3.03 -9.44
CA ARG A 108 8.97 1.86 -9.85
C ARG A 108 8.85 0.71 -8.86
N THR A 109 8.85 1.00 -7.55
CA THR A 109 8.67 -0.01 -6.52
C THR A 109 7.33 -0.71 -6.68
N MET A 110 6.24 0.05 -6.83
CA MET A 110 4.89 -0.49 -6.97
C MET A 110 4.71 -1.28 -8.28
N GLN A 111 5.24 -0.78 -9.40
CA GLN A 111 5.27 -1.51 -10.66
C GLN A 111 6.09 -2.81 -10.54
N GLY A 112 7.19 -2.77 -9.80
CA GLY A 112 8.00 -3.95 -9.48
C GLY A 112 7.21 -5.00 -8.67
N HIS A 113 6.38 -4.57 -7.72
CA HIS A 113 5.50 -5.49 -6.99
C HIS A 113 4.49 -6.16 -7.91
N ALA A 114 3.85 -5.41 -8.81
CA ALA A 114 2.93 -5.98 -9.78
C ALA A 114 3.65 -7.00 -10.68
N ALA A 115 4.74 -6.62 -11.30
CA ALA A 115 5.52 -7.46 -12.23
C ALA A 115 6.07 -8.74 -11.55
N ALA A 116 6.66 -8.60 -10.35
CA ALA A 116 7.25 -9.73 -9.63
C ALA A 116 6.22 -10.72 -9.09
N ASN A 117 4.98 -10.28 -8.86
CA ASN A 117 3.90 -11.12 -8.33
C ASN A 117 2.84 -11.48 -9.37
N GLN A 118 2.91 -10.88 -10.57
CA GLN A 118 1.92 -11.04 -11.64
C GLN A 118 0.50 -10.77 -11.13
N VAL A 119 0.35 -9.64 -10.42
CA VAL A 119 -0.90 -9.20 -9.80
C VAL A 119 -1.03 -7.70 -10.00
N PRO A 120 -2.15 -7.18 -10.52
CA PRO A 120 -2.37 -5.75 -10.63
C PRO A 120 -2.26 -5.03 -9.29
N VAL A 121 -1.65 -3.85 -9.30
CA VAL A 121 -1.51 -2.97 -8.13
C VAL A 121 -2.34 -1.72 -8.33
N ILE A 122 -3.12 -1.40 -7.31
CA ILE A 122 -3.95 -0.20 -7.22
C ILE A 122 -3.42 0.68 -6.08
N ALA A 123 -2.79 1.78 -6.44
CA ALA A 123 -2.22 2.73 -5.49
C ALA A 123 -3.05 4.02 -5.48
N ALA A 124 -3.67 4.29 -4.33
CA ALA A 124 -4.46 5.50 -4.12
C ALA A 124 -3.71 6.45 -3.18
N ASN A 125 -3.26 7.59 -3.69
CA ASN A 125 -2.50 8.56 -2.93
C ASN A 125 -3.28 9.86 -2.72
N ARG A 126 -3.00 10.52 -1.62
CA ARG A 126 -3.52 11.83 -1.25
C ARG A 126 -2.95 12.94 -2.15
N VAL A 127 -3.71 14.01 -2.33
CA VAL A 127 -3.29 15.27 -2.96
C VAL A 127 -3.40 16.43 -1.96
N GLY A 128 -2.79 17.56 -2.29
CA GLY A 128 -2.87 18.80 -1.51
C GLY A 128 -1.67 19.01 -0.59
N THR A 129 -1.73 20.09 0.20
CA THR A 129 -0.68 20.48 1.14
C THR A 129 -1.25 20.55 2.54
N GLU A 130 -0.55 19.96 3.50
CA GLU A 130 -0.78 20.18 4.92
C GLU A 130 0.28 21.11 5.46
N GLU A 131 -0.16 22.14 6.19
CA GLU A 131 0.71 23.08 6.85
C GLU A 131 0.57 22.94 8.37
N VAL A 132 1.71 22.85 9.04
CA VAL A 132 1.76 22.89 10.50
C VAL A 132 1.75 24.35 10.93
N VAL A 133 0.70 24.75 11.65
CA VAL A 133 0.60 26.08 12.23
C VAL A 133 1.46 26.16 13.50
N PRO A 134 2.47 27.04 13.57
CA PRO A 134 3.29 27.18 14.76
C PRO A 134 2.45 27.59 15.97
N CYS A 135 2.59 26.84 17.06
CA CYS A 135 1.97 27.16 18.36
C CYS A 135 2.91 26.75 19.50
N GLN A 136 2.56 27.08 20.73
CA GLN A 136 3.39 26.74 21.87
C GLN A 136 3.46 25.23 22.10
N GLU A 137 2.35 24.52 21.87
CA GLU A 137 2.21 23.07 22.07
C GLU A 137 3.09 22.24 21.12
N ASN A 138 3.37 22.75 19.92
CA ASN A 138 4.25 22.09 18.97
C ASN A 138 5.68 22.68 18.94
N GLY A 139 6.04 23.48 19.95
CA GLY A 139 7.36 24.08 20.05
C GLY A 139 7.67 25.14 18.97
N GLY A 140 6.64 25.72 18.37
CA GLY A 140 6.77 26.70 17.30
C GLY A 140 7.14 26.08 15.95
N GLN A 141 6.93 24.78 15.77
CA GLN A 141 7.24 24.07 14.53
C GLN A 141 6.50 24.71 13.35
N LYS A 142 7.26 25.05 12.30
CA LYS A 142 6.74 25.51 11.02
C LYS A 142 7.19 24.56 9.93
N SER A 143 6.25 23.87 9.33
CA SER A 143 6.54 22.92 8.28
C SER A 143 5.33 22.71 7.37
N SER A 144 5.56 22.17 6.19
CA SER A 144 4.49 21.76 5.27
C SER A 144 4.87 20.47 4.56
N LEU A 145 3.86 19.65 4.27
CA LEU A 145 3.99 18.43 3.49
C LEU A 145 3.05 18.51 2.29
N LYS A 146 3.62 18.48 1.09
CA LYS A 146 2.86 18.47 -0.15
C LYS A 146 2.74 17.04 -0.67
N PHE A 147 1.55 16.47 -0.58
CA PHE A 147 1.24 15.17 -1.17
C PHE A 147 1.18 15.29 -2.68
N TYR A 148 1.83 14.36 -3.38
CA TYR A 148 2.00 14.47 -4.83
C TYR A 148 0.98 13.66 -5.64
N GLY A 149 -0.12 13.20 -5.05
CA GLY A 149 -1.17 12.50 -5.78
C GLY A 149 -0.63 11.34 -6.60
N SER A 150 -0.80 11.42 -7.91
CA SER A 150 -0.27 10.46 -8.88
C SER A 150 -0.76 9.02 -8.62
N SER A 151 -2.01 8.89 -8.15
CA SER A 151 -2.67 7.57 -8.00
C SER A 151 -2.68 6.82 -9.31
N PHE A 152 -2.52 5.50 -9.28
CA PHE A 152 -2.43 4.71 -10.50
C PHE A 152 -2.92 3.28 -10.33
N ILE A 153 -3.17 2.63 -11.46
CA ILE A 153 -3.50 1.21 -11.59
C ILE A 153 -2.50 0.60 -12.57
N THR A 154 -1.89 -0.51 -12.20
CA THR A 154 -1.05 -1.32 -13.09
C THR A 154 -1.79 -2.57 -13.54
N ASP A 155 -1.33 -3.16 -14.64
CA ASP A 155 -1.62 -4.58 -14.96
C ASP A 155 -0.72 -5.54 -14.17
N GLY A 156 -0.87 -6.86 -14.41
CA GLY A 156 -0.08 -7.90 -13.76
C GLY A 156 1.40 -7.94 -14.19
N THR A 157 1.79 -7.20 -15.23
CA THR A 157 3.19 -7.09 -15.70
C THR A 157 3.88 -5.84 -15.17
N GLY A 158 3.15 -4.98 -14.44
CA GLY A 158 3.64 -3.72 -13.93
C GLY A 158 3.47 -2.55 -14.91
N GLY A 159 2.83 -2.76 -16.06
CA GLY A 159 2.47 -1.70 -17.00
C GLY A 159 1.41 -0.77 -16.40
N LEU A 160 1.53 0.54 -16.62
CA LEU A 160 0.51 1.49 -16.19
C LEU A 160 -0.73 1.38 -17.08
N VAL A 161 -1.87 1.03 -16.48
CA VAL A 161 -3.18 0.98 -17.14
C VAL A 161 -3.85 2.34 -17.08
N LYS A 162 -3.81 2.97 -15.91
CA LYS A 162 -4.33 4.33 -15.69
C LYS A 162 -3.53 5.04 -14.61
N GLU A 163 -3.46 6.36 -14.72
CA GLU A 163 -2.84 7.23 -13.73
C GLU A 163 -3.55 8.57 -13.63
N MET A 164 -3.41 9.24 -12.49
CA MET A 164 -3.86 10.59 -12.21
C MET A 164 -2.68 11.57 -12.14
N GLY A 165 -2.96 12.84 -12.29
CA GLY A 165 -1.99 13.90 -12.10
C GLY A 165 -1.59 14.12 -10.64
N ARG A 166 -0.59 14.98 -10.42
CA ARG A 166 -0.04 15.27 -9.08
C ARG A 166 -0.99 16.07 -8.17
N THR A 167 -1.94 16.78 -8.74
CA THR A 167 -2.84 17.70 -8.01
C THR A 167 -4.31 17.40 -8.28
N GLU A 168 -4.57 16.37 -9.03
CA GLU A 168 -5.90 16.04 -9.50
C GLU A 168 -6.63 15.19 -8.46
N GLU A 169 -7.83 15.62 -8.09
CA GLU A 169 -8.78 14.85 -7.29
C GLU A 169 -9.75 14.12 -8.20
N GLY A 170 -10.06 12.87 -7.88
CA GLY A 170 -11.01 12.11 -8.68
C GLY A 170 -10.93 10.61 -8.46
N ALA A 171 -11.48 9.87 -9.40
CA ALA A 171 -11.46 8.41 -9.44
C ALA A 171 -11.06 7.91 -10.81
N ILE A 172 -10.26 6.84 -10.84
CA ILE A 172 -9.93 6.08 -12.03
C ILE A 172 -10.38 4.65 -11.87
N CYS A 173 -10.85 4.04 -12.96
CA CYS A 173 -11.32 2.66 -12.99
C CYS A 173 -10.61 1.88 -14.08
N ALA A 174 -10.35 0.61 -13.80
CA ALA A 174 -9.90 -0.38 -14.78
C ALA A 174 -10.70 -1.67 -14.56
N SER A 175 -10.81 -2.48 -15.61
CA SER A 175 -11.42 -3.81 -15.54
C SER A 175 -10.36 -4.85 -15.83
N PHE A 176 -10.40 -5.94 -15.08
CA PHE A 176 -9.51 -7.08 -15.25
C PHE A 176 -10.33 -8.36 -15.35
N ASP A 177 -9.94 -9.23 -16.26
CA ASP A 177 -10.40 -10.61 -16.26
C ASP A 177 -9.51 -11.42 -15.31
N LEU A 178 -10.05 -11.78 -14.15
CA LEU A 178 -9.28 -12.46 -13.10
C LEU A 178 -8.92 -13.91 -13.48
N ASP A 179 -9.74 -14.55 -14.31
CA ASP A 179 -9.43 -15.90 -14.82
C ASP A 179 -8.25 -15.83 -15.77
N GLN A 180 -8.24 -14.87 -16.69
CA GLN A 180 -7.11 -14.64 -17.59
C GLN A 180 -5.82 -14.33 -16.82
N LEU A 181 -5.87 -13.43 -15.84
CA LEU A 181 -4.70 -13.09 -15.02
C LEU A 181 -4.14 -14.30 -14.27
N ARG A 182 -5.01 -15.18 -13.79
CA ARG A 182 -4.61 -16.42 -13.12
C ARG A 182 -3.92 -17.38 -14.06
N ASP A 183 -4.47 -17.56 -15.27
CA ASP A 183 -3.91 -18.42 -16.29
C ASP A 183 -2.54 -17.92 -16.75
N GLU A 184 -2.39 -16.63 -17.06
CA GLU A 184 -1.12 -15.98 -17.42
C GLU A 184 -0.06 -16.16 -16.30
N LYS A 185 -0.44 -15.98 -15.04
CA LYS A 185 0.43 -16.18 -13.88
C LYS A 185 0.89 -17.64 -13.76
N PHE A 186 0.00 -18.59 -14.04
CA PHE A 186 0.33 -20.01 -13.99
C PHE A 186 1.27 -20.41 -15.15
N GLU A 187 0.99 -19.94 -16.37
CA GLU A 187 1.79 -20.24 -17.57
C GLU A 187 3.20 -19.67 -17.48
N TRP A 188 3.37 -18.46 -16.95
CA TRP A 188 4.67 -17.83 -16.79
C TRP A 188 5.58 -18.53 -15.78
N GLY A 189 4.99 -19.21 -14.79
CA GLY A 189 5.68 -20.14 -13.90
C GLY A 189 6.55 -19.54 -12.80
N LEU A 190 6.54 -18.24 -12.54
CA LEU A 190 7.35 -17.62 -11.47
C LEU A 190 7.08 -18.22 -10.09
N PHE A 191 5.83 -18.54 -9.78
CA PHE A 191 5.46 -19.14 -8.49
C PHE A 191 5.79 -20.62 -8.40
N ARG A 192 5.72 -21.34 -9.53
CA ARG A 192 6.12 -22.76 -9.63
C ARG A 192 7.61 -22.97 -9.35
N ASP A 193 8.44 -22.06 -9.88
CA ASP A 193 9.90 -22.21 -9.88
C ASP A 193 10.55 -21.56 -8.64
N ARG A 194 9.75 -21.13 -7.66
CA ARG A 194 10.25 -20.61 -6.38
C ARG A 194 11.03 -21.67 -5.61
N ARG A 195 12.07 -21.22 -4.92
CA ARG A 195 12.96 -22.03 -4.07
C ARG A 195 12.89 -21.54 -2.61
N PRO A 196 11.74 -21.72 -1.87
CA PRO A 196 11.58 -21.18 -0.51
C PRO A 196 12.68 -21.60 0.46
N GLU A 197 13.25 -22.80 0.28
CA GLU A 197 14.35 -23.31 1.10
C GLU A 197 15.65 -22.49 0.96
N MET A 198 15.76 -21.64 -0.05
CA MET A 198 16.89 -20.74 -0.26
C MET A 198 16.67 -19.33 0.30
N TYR A 199 15.47 -19.03 0.81
CA TYR A 199 15.06 -17.68 1.21
C TYR A 199 15.17 -17.42 2.71
N GLY A 200 15.90 -18.26 3.46
CA GLY A 200 16.01 -18.16 4.92
C GLY A 200 16.51 -16.81 5.43
N GLU A 201 17.29 -16.07 4.64
CA GLU A 201 17.81 -14.74 5.02
C GLU A 201 16.69 -13.67 5.14
N ILE A 202 15.57 -13.85 4.41
CA ILE A 202 14.45 -12.89 4.43
C ILE A 202 13.75 -12.88 5.79
N GLY A 203 13.81 -13.99 6.53
CA GLY A 203 13.13 -14.15 7.82
C GLY A 203 14.00 -13.90 9.05
N LYS A 204 15.20 -13.34 8.87
CA LYS A 204 16.14 -13.07 9.97
C LYS A 204 16.01 -11.67 10.55
#